data_dead751d3677e27bd2f0c505f205223f
#
_entry.id   dead751d3677e27bd2f0c505f205223f
#
_cell.length_a   1.000
_cell.length_b   1.000
_cell.length_c   1.000
_cell.angle_alpha   90.00
_cell.angle_beta   90.00
_cell.angle_gamma   90.00
#
_symmetry.space_group_name_H-M   'P 1'
#
loop_
_entity.id
_entity.type
_entity.pdbx_description
1 polymer ?
#
loop_
_entity_poly.entity_id
_entity_poly.type
_entity_poly.pdbx_seq_one_letter_code
_entity_poly.pdbx_strand_id
1 'polypeptide(L)'
;RILLSAVLSAGVMISSAGCSLFGGGSSASSGNIGDITFADGDKIAVIEFKDYGTVKAKLFPDIAPVGVENFIKLAEQGYYDGLKIHRVIQDTYIQGGSLNGDGTGGTAAYVGEDAAKNATTFPIEVSEKARNFYGALGYAADAYGNNSVQFYIVSNKTPADTSKISAERVQAKAD
;
A
#
# COMPACT_ATOMS: atom_id res chain seq x y z
N ARG A 1 9.56 1.35 -12.48
CA ARG A 1 8.32 1.48 -13.25
C ARG A 1 7.18 0.84 -12.48
N ILE A 2 6.11 1.57 -12.23
CA ILE A 2 4.90 1.01 -11.63
C ILE A 2 3.92 0.74 -12.77
N LEU A 3 3.63 -0.54 -12.99
CA LEU A 3 2.66 -0.98 -13.98
C LEU A 3 1.39 -1.41 -13.26
N LEU A 4 0.28 -0.81 -13.63
CA LEU A 4 -1.04 -1.28 -13.21
C LEU A 4 -1.53 -2.30 -14.26
N SER A 5 -1.53 -3.58 -13.94
CA SER A 5 -2.16 -4.58 -14.78
C SER A 5 -3.57 -4.88 -14.25
N ALA A 6 -4.56 -4.37 -14.95
CA ALA A 6 -5.89 -4.95 -14.89
C ALA A 6 -5.83 -6.25 -15.71
N VAL A 7 -5.76 -7.39 -15.04
CA VAL A 7 -5.80 -8.68 -15.73
C VAL A 7 -7.23 -8.94 -16.16
N LEU A 8 -7.47 -8.69 -17.44
CA LEU A 8 -8.64 -9.24 -18.14
C LEU A 8 -8.27 -10.70 -18.44
N SER A 9 -8.84 -11.64 -17.72
CA SER A 9 -8.54 -13.06 -17.85
C SER A 9 -9.07 -13.62 -19.17
N ALA A 10 -8.15 -13.98 -20.07
CA ALA A 10 -8.36 -15.05 -21.04
C ALA A 10 -7.57 -16.26 -20.51
N GLY A 11 -8.28 -17.33 -20.19
CA GLY A 11 -7.73 -18.49 -19.50
C GLY A 11 -6.63 -19.21 -20.27
N VAL A 12 -5.57 -19.55 -19.56
CA VAL A 12 -4.72 -20.70 -19.85
C VAL A 12 -4.56 -21.51 -18.57
N MET A 13 -5.19 -22.67 -18.58
CA MET A 13 -5.01 -23.71 -17.56
C MET A 13 -3.62 -24.29 -17.72
N ILE A 14 -2.80 -24.23 -16.68
CA ILE A 14 -1.71 -25.18 -16.48
C ILE A 14 -1.93 -25.83 -15.11
N SER A 15 -2.38 -27.09 -15.15
CA SER A 15 -2.50 -27.96 -14.02
C SER A 15 -1.12 -28.44 -13.57
N SER A 16 -0.79 -28.26 -12.29
CA SER A 16 0.14 -29.16 -11.63
C SER A 16 -0.47 -29.58 -10.30
N ALA A 17 -0.80 -30.86 -10.24
CA ALA A 17 -1.35 -31.54 -9.07
C ALA A 17 -0.26 -31.65 -7.99
N GLY A 18 -0.60 -31.25 -6.79
CA GLY A 18 0.14 -31.55 -5.58
C GLY A 18 -0.84 -31.68 -4.43
N CYS A 19 -1.27 -32.92 -4.16
CA CYS A 19 -2.02 -33.29 -2.97
C CYS A 19 -1.23 -33.01 -1.69
N SER A 20 -1.88 -32.35 -0.72
CA SER A 20 -1.65 -32.63 0.69
C SER A 20 -2.94 -32.38 1.46
N LEU A 21 -3.54 -33.48 1.86
CA LEU A 21 -4.55 -33.60 2.91
C LEU A 21 -3.89 -33.31 4.26
N PHE A 22 -4.53 -32.44 5.07
CA PHE A 22 -4.70 -32.56 6.52
C PHE A 22 -5.42 -31.29 7.00
N GLY A 23 -6.66 -31.38 7.44
CA GLY A 23 -6.99 -31.50 8.85
C GLY A 23 -7.46 -30.14 9.39
N GLY A 24 -8.77 -30.01 9.63
CA GLY A 24 -9.45 -28.82 10.14
C GLY A 24 -8.90 -28.31 11.46
N GLY A 25 -8.90 -27.00 11.59
CA GLY A 25 -8.68 -26.26 12.82
C GLY A 25 -9.05 -24.81 12.56
N SER A 26 -10.25 -24.42 13.02
CA SER A 26 -10.64 -23.00 13.07
C SER A 26 -9.73 -22.29 14.07
N SER A 27 -8.63 -21.76 13.61
CA SER A 27 -7.83 -20.77 14.33
C SER A 27 -8.18 -19.41 13.80
N ALA A 28 -8.75 -18.56 14.65
CA ALA A 28 -8.86 -17.13 14.38
C ALA A 28 -7.48 -16.63 13.96
N SER A 29 -7.31 -16.35 12.69
CA SER A 29 -6.12 -15.81 12.10
C SER A 29 -5.90 -14.42 12.71
N SER A 30 -4.95 -14.32 13.61
CA SER A 30 -4.33 -13.05 13.96
C SER A 30 -3.75 -12.51 12.65
N GLY A 31 -4.36 -11.43 12.13
CA GLY A 31 -4.14 -10.95 10.77
C GLY A 31 -2.71 -10.54 10.46
N ASN A 32 -1.86 -11.51 10.24
CA ASN A 32 -0.59 -11.33 9.56
C ASN A 32 -0.86 -11.28 8.06
N ILE A 33 -0.57 -10.15 7.44
CA ILE A 33 -0.63 -9.93 6.00
C ILE A 33 0.31 -10.90 5.21
N GLY A 34 1.02 -11.81 5.88
CA GLY A 34 1.89 -12.80 5.23
C GLY A 34 1.19 -13.74 4.25
N ASP A 35 -0.13 -13.84 4.30
CA ASP A 35 -0.94 -14.76 3.50
C ASP A 35 -1.91 -14.03 2.57
N ILE A 36 -1.52 -12.88 2.00
CA ILE A 36 -2.34 -12.20 1.00
C ILE A 36 -2.44 -13.08 -0.24
N THR A 37 -3.64 -13.58 -0.50
CA THR A 37 -4.00 -14.22 -1.76
C THR A 37 -4.54 -13.18 -2.72
N PHE A 38 -4.14 -13.29 -3.99
CA PHE A 38 -4.68 -12.49 -5.07
C PHE A 38 -5.84 -13.25 -5.72
N ALA A 39 -6.98 -12.58 -5.87
CA ALA A 39 -8.17 -13.13 -6.50
C ALA A 39 -8.56 -12.33 -7.74
N ASP A 40 -9.45 -12.90 -8.56
CA ASP A 40 -10.02 -12.18 -9.70
C ASP A 40 -10.81 -10.95 -9.20
N GLY A 41 -10.57 -9.80 -9.84
CA GLY A 41 -11.17 -8.53 -9.46
C GLY A 41 -10.35 -7.70 -8.46
N ASP A 42 -9.29 -8.26 -7.87
CA ASP A 42 -8.40 -7.50 -7.01
C ASP A 42 -7.67 -6.39 -7.79
N LYS A 43 -7.54 -5.23 -7.18
CA LYS A 43 -6.65 -4.16 -7.66
C LYS A 43 -5.23 -4.45 -7.18
N ILE A 44 -4.31 -4.63 -8.12
CA ILE A 44 -2.93 -5.02 -7.83
C ILE A 44 -1.99 -3.98 -8.42
N ALA A 45 -1.16 -3.39 -7.57
CA ALA A 45 -0.02 -2.59 -8.00
C ALA A 45 1.20 -3.49 -8.19
N VAL A 46 1.85 -3.36 -9.34
CA VAL A 46 3.12 -4.04 -9.64
C VAL A 46 4.21 -2.98 -9.64
N ILE A 47 5.12 -3.05 -8.68
CA ILE A 47 6.19 -2.08 -8.46
C ILE A 47 7.51 -2.75 -8.84
N GLU A 48 8.12 -2.28 -9.92
CA GLU A 48 9.41 -2.77 -10.39
C GLU A 48 10.53 -1.89 -9.84
N PHE A 49 11.41 -2.48 -9.06
CA PHE A 49 12.63 -1.84 -8.56
C PHE A 49 13.79 -2.23 -9.46
N LYS A 50 14.42 -1.24 -10.09
CA LYS A 50 15.59 -1.47 -10.95
C LYS A 50 16.66 -2.23 -10.16
N ASP A 51 17.15 -3.33 -10.73
CA ASP A 51 18.20 -4.20 -10.18
C ASP A 51 17.82 -5.00 -8.91
N TYR A 52 16.57 -4.81 -8.37
CA TYR A 52 16.12 -5.48 -7.13
C TYR A 52 14.89 -6.37 -7.31
N GLY A 53 14.26 -6.32 -8.49
CA GLY A 53 13.10 -7.16 -8.79
C GLY A 53 11.76 -6.46 -8.60
N THR A 54 10.70 -7.25 -8.45
CA THR A 54 9.31 -6.78 -8.51
C THR A 54 8.55 -7.12 -7.24
N VAL A 55 7.78 -6.16 -6.73
CA VAL A 55 6.84 -6.33 -5.64
C VAL A 55 5.42 -6.20 -6.18
N LYS A 56 4.53 -7.09 -5.74
CA LYS A 56 3.09 -7.00 -6.00
C LYS A 56 2.37 -6.61 -4.72
N ALA A 57 1.56 -5.57 -4.78
CA ALA A 57 0.75 -5.11 -3.65
C ALA A 57 -0.73 -5.16 -4.02
N LYS A 58 -1.54 -5.82 -3.19
CA LYS A 58 -3.00 -5.75 -3.27
C LYS A 58 -3.45 -4.43 -2.68
N LEU A 59 -4.29 -3.71 -3.42
CA LEU A 59 -4.88 -2.44 -2.99
C LEU A 59 -6.27 -2.68 -2.43
N PHE A 60 -6.64 -1.92 -1.40
CA PHE A 60 -7.89 -2.08 -0.66
C PHE A 60 -8.77 -0.83 -0.78
N PRO A 61 -9.50 -0.63 -1.90
CA PRO A 61 -10.33 0.57 -2.09
C PRO A 61 -11.47 0.70 -1.07
N ASP A 62 -11.94 -0.43 -0.51
CA ASP A 62 -12.97 -0.41 0.54
C ASP A 62 -12.45 0.10 1.90
N ILE A 63 -11.12 0.16 2.06
CA ILE A 63 -10.46 0.61 3.29
C ILE A 63 -9.93 2.03 3.13
N ALA A 64 -9.32 2.33 1.99
CA ALA A 64 -8.70 3.59 1.68
C ALA A 64 -9.08 4.04 0.25
N PRO A 65 -10.34 4.43 0.02
CA PRO A 65 -10.82 4.73 -1.33
C PRO A 65 -10.05 5.87 -2.00
N VAL A 66 -9.78 6.95 -1.28
CA VAL A 66 -9.10 8.14 -1.80
C VAL A 66 -7.62 7.84 -2.09
N GLY A 67 -6.95 7.21 -1.16
CA GLY A 67 -5.54 6.84 -1.30
C GLY A 67 -5.33 5.85 -2.45
N VAL A 68 -6.18 4.84 -2.57
CA VAL A 68 -6.10 3.86 -3.67
C VAL A 68 -6.36 4.53 -5.00
N GLU A 69 -7.37 5.38 -5.12
CA GLU A 69 -7.67 6.10 -6.36
C GLU A 69 -6.52 7.03 -6.77
N ASN A 70 -5.97 7.79 -5.82
CA ASN A 70 -4.81 8.64 -6.05
C ASN A 70 -3.60 7.84 -6.55
N PHE A 71 -3.30 6.70 -5.89
CA PHE A 71 -2.18 5.85 -6.27
C PHE A 71 -2.33 5.31 -7.70
N ILE A 72 -3.54 4.83 -8.04
CA ILE A 72 -3.85 4.31 -9.37
C ILE A 72 -3.69 5.40 -10.43
N LYS A 73 -4.28 6.58 -10.23
CA LYS A 73 -4.19 7.70 -11.18
C LYS A 73 -2.75 8.13 -11.41
N LEU A 74 -1.95 8.24 -10.34
CA LEU A 74 -0.53 8.58 -10.46
C LEU A 74 0.26 7.51 -11.20
N ALA A 75 -0.02 6.22 -10.94
CA ALA A 75 0.63 5.12 -11.63
C ALA A 75 0.27 5.08 -13.12
N GLU A 76 -1.01 5.29 -13.47
CA GLU A 76 -1.49 5.36 -14.86
C GLU A 76 -0.89 6.53 -15.63
N GLN A 77 -0.62 7.65 -14.95
CA GLN A 77 0.05 8.82 -15.52
C GLN A 77 1.57 8.62 -15.65
N GLY A 78 2.12 7.49 -15.19
CA GLY A 78 3.56 7.25 -15.17
C GLY A 78 4.33 8.11 -14.16
N TYR A 79 3.64 8.71 -13.19
CA TYR A 79 4.25 9.60 -12.21
C TYR A 79 5.41 8.94 -11.46
N TYR A 80 5.27 7.68 -11.10
CA TYR A 80 6.26 6.95 -10.32
C TYR A 80 7.44 6.41 -11.15
N ASP A 81 7.37 6.49 -12.49
CA ASP A 81 8.40 5.95 -13.36
C ASP A 81 9.73 6.71 -13.20
N GLY A 82 10.78 5.97 -12.88
CA GLY A 82 12.13 6.52 -12.70
C GLY A 82 12.37 7.28 -11.39
N LEU A 83 11.36 7.37 -10.51
CA LEU A 83 11.56 7.99 -9.20
C LEU A 83 12.44 7.13 -8.30
N LYS A 84 13.16 7.80 -7.40
CA LYS A 84 14.06 7.16 -6.44
C LYS A 84 13.33 6.72 -5.18
N ILE A 85 13.80 5.63 -4.59
CA ILE A 85 13.60 5.38 -3.17
C ILE A 85 14.59 6.28 -2.44
N HIS A 86 14.08 7.38 -1.88
CA HIS A 86 14.91 8.44 -1.30
C HIS A 86 15.20 8.25 0.18
N ARG A 87 14.48 7.34 0.83
CA ARG A 87 14.67 7.05 2.26
C ARG A 87 14.57 5.55 2.51
N VAL A 88 15.58 5.02 3.19
CA VAL A 88 15.63 3.63 3.64
C VAL A 88 15.99 3.63 5.12
N ILE A 89 15.12 3.07 5.95
CA ILE A 89 15.39 2.85 7.36
C ILE A 89 15.44 1.35 7.56
N GLN A 90 16.63 0.85 7.91
CA GLN A 90 16.85 -0.58 8.11
C GLN A 90 15.84 -1.13 9.11
N ASP A 91 15.31 -2.33 8.82
CA ASP A 91 14.32 -3.05 9.63
C ASP A 91 13.07 -2.24 9.98
N THR A 92 12.74 -1.23 9.19
CA THR A 92 11.56 -0.39 9.41
C THR A 92 10.76 -0.22 8.12
N TYR A 93 11.23 0.56 7.15
CA TYR A 93 10.58 0.77 5.86
C TYR A 93 11.51 1.38 4.82
N ILE A 94 11.07 1.29 3.56
CA ILE A 94 11.60 2.06 2.44
C ILE A 94 10.53 3.07 1.99
N GLN A 95 10.94 4.27 1.56
CA GLN A 95 10.03 5.33 1.16
C GLN A 95 10.43 5.91 -0.20
N GLY A 96 9.43 6.09 -1.05
CA GLY A 96 9.56 6.62 -2.40
C GLY A 96 8.42 7.59 -2.76
N GLY A 97 8.31 7.93 -4.05
CA GLY A 97 7.25 8.80 -4.57
C GLY A 97 7.54 10.30 -4.51
N SER A 98 8.68 10.73 -3.97
CA SER A 98 9.09 12.12 -4.01
C SER A 98 9.56 12.50 -5.42
N LEU A 99 8.99 13.57 -6.00
CA LEU A 99 9.34 14.02 -7.35
C LEU A 99 10.81 14.45 -7.45
N ASN A 100 11.31 15.14 -6.44
CA ASN A 100 12.69 15.62 -6.41
C ASN A 100 13.68 14.55 -5.92
N GLY A 101 13.18 13.42 -5.41
CA GLY A 101 14.01 12.33 -4.89
C GLY A 101 14.75 12.65 -3.58
N ASP A 102 14.25 13.60 -2.81
CA ASP A 102 14.79 14.08 -1.54
C ASP A 102 13.74 14.18 -0.42
N GLY A 103 12.51 13.72 -0.68
CA GLY A 103 11.37 13.84 0.22
C GLY A 103 10.49 15.04 -0.06
N THR A 104 10.78 15.81 -1.10
CA THR A 104 9.98 16.99 -1.50
C THR A 104 9.39 16.84 -2.90
N GLY A 105 8.43 17.70 -3.22
CA GLY A 105 7.78 17.77 -4.53
C GLY A 105 6.74 16.68 -4.79
N GLY A 106 5.91 16.96 -5.77
CA GLY A 106 4.77 16.16 -6.16
C GLY A 106 3.45 16.64 -5.56
N THR A 107 2.37 16.39 -6.30
CA THR A 107 1.00 16.73 -5.90
C THR A 107 0.09 15.54 -6.11
N ALA A 108 -0.90 15.35 -5.22
CA ALA A 108 -1.89 14.29 -5.38
C ALA A 108 -2.62 14.42 -6.73
N ALA A 109 -2.93 13.29 -7.34
CA ALA A 109 -3.74 13.23 -8.56
C ALA A 109 -5.24 13.24 -8.23
N TYR A 110 -5.59 12.90 -6.99
CA TYR A 110 -6.96 12.92 -6.55
C TYR A 110 -7.37 14.35 -6.20
N VAL A 111 -8.39 14.83 -6.89
CA VAL A 111 -8.98 16.14 -6.64
C VAL A 111 -10.43 16.05 -6.15
N GLY A 112 -10.99 14.85 -6.00
CA GLY A 112 -12.33 14.58 -5.51
C GLY A 112 -13.43 15.39 -6.19
N GLU A 113 -14.59 15.50 -5.56
CA GLU A 113 -15.67 16.40 -5.98
C GLU A 113 -15.29 17.88 -5.81
N ASP A 114 -14.29 18.16 -4.98
CA ASP A 114 -13.69 19.49 -4.76
C ASP A 114 -12.54 19.80 -5.73
N ALA A 115 -12.56 19.26 -6.93
CA ALA A 115 -11.56 19.53 -7.98
C ALA A 115 -11.28 21.02 -8.20
N ALA A 116 -12.25 21.88 -7.89
CA ALA A 116 -12.13 23.34 -7.95
C ALA A 116 -11.14 23.93 -6.92
N LYS A 117 -10.73 23.17 -5.90
CA LYS A 117 -9.85 23.67 -4.83
C LYS A 117 -8.36 23.41 -5.05
N ASN A 118 -7.96 22.82 -6.18
CA ASN A 118 -6.56 22.49 -6.47
C ASN A 118 -5.87 21.77 -5.30
N ALA A 119 -6.56 20.82 -4.67
CA ALA A 119 -6.04 20.08 -3.55
C ALA A 119 -4.79 19.30 -3.97
N THR A 120 -3.65 19.65 -3.38
CA THR A 120 -2.36 18.98 -3.61
C THR A 120 -2.14 17.81 -2.67
N THR A 121 -3.04 17.64 -1.71
CA THR A 121 -3.03 16.63 -0.65
C THR A 121 -4.44 16.14 -0.38
N PHE A 122 -4.55 15.03 0.36
CA PHE A 122 -5.81 14.47 0.85
C PHE A 122 -5.64 13.97 2.30
N PRO A 123 -6.73 13.90 3.10
CA PRO A 123 -6.66 13.44 4.48
C PRO A 123 -6.14 12.01 4.61
N ILE A 124 -5.57 11.68 5.78
CA ILE A 124 -5.22 10.30 6.13
C ILE A 124 -6.52 9.49 6.25
N GLU A 125 -6.51 8.31 5.63
CA GLU A 125 -7.55 7.30 5.81
C GLU A 125 -7.04 6.26 6.81
N VAL A 126 -7.74 6.10 7.93
CA VAL A 126 -7.36 5.17 9.01
C VAL A 126 -8.37 4.06 9.14
N SER A 127 -7.91 2.84 9.30
CA SER A 127 -8.77 1.68 9.52
C SER A 127 -8.10 0.69 10.47
N GLU A 128 -8.87 0.09 11.36
CA GLU A 128 -8.41 -1.00 12.22
C GLU A 128 -8.02 -2.26 11.42
N LYS A 129 -8.56 -2.39 10.20
CA LYS A 129 -8.28 -3.52 9.29
C LYS A 129 -6.95 -3.36 8.53
N ALA A 130 -6.43 -2.13 8.42
CA ALA A 130 -5.19 -1.84 7.72
C ALA A 130 -4.14 -1.31 8.70
N ARG A 131 -3.09 -2.07 8.90
CA ARG A 131 -2.00 -1.72 9.82
C ARG A 131 -0.65 -1.86 9.12
N ASN A 132 0.38 -1.27 9.71
CA ASN A 132 1.75 -1.30 9.19
C ASN A 132 2.46 -2.63 9.51
N PHE A 133 1.93 -3.73 8.97
CA PHE A 133 2.60 -5.03 9.03
C PHE A 133 3.74 -5.10 8.00
N TYR A 134 4.60 -6.11 8.14
CA TYR A 134 5.61 -6.41 7.13
C TYR A 134 4.97 -6.54 5.74
N GLY A 135 5.51 -5.81 4.77
CA GLY A 135 4.98 -5.75 3.41
C GLY A 135 3.82 -4.77 3.19
N ALA A 136 3.34 -4.08 4.24
CA ALA A 136 2.30 -3.06 4.06
C ALA A 136 2.79 -1.91 3.19
N LEU A 137 1.97 -1.53 2.19
CA LEU A 137 2.13 -0.32 1.38
C LEU A 137 1.22 0.76 1.96
N GLY A 138 1.79 1.87 2.37
CA GLY A 138 1.06 2.99 2.93
C GLY A 138 1.55 4.34 2.42
N TYR A 139 0.75 5.39 2.62
CA TYR A 139 1.15 6.76 2.32
C TYR A 139 1.97 7.36 3.45
N ALA A 140 2.99 8.13 3.07
CA ALA A 140 3.77 8.95 4.00
C ALA A 140 3.07 10.31 4.15
N ALA A 141 2.45 10.52 5.32
CA ALA A 141 1.77 11.76 5.62
C ALA A 141 2.74 12.89 5.97
N ASP A 142 2.32 14.13 5.70
CA ASP A 142 3.00 15.33 6.15
C ASP A 142 2.81 15.59 7.66
N ALA A 143 3.40 16.67 8.16
CA ALA A 143 3.30 17.05 9.57
C ALA A 143 1.88 17.45 10.01
N TYR A 144 1.00 17.73 9.07
CA TYR A 144 -0.40 18.12 9.31
C TYR A 144 -1.38 16.97 9.16
N GLY A 145 -0.88 15.76 8.88
CA GLY A 145 -1.71 14.58 8.71
C GLY A 145 -2.36 14.47 7.34
N ASN A 146 -1.73 15.01 6.30
CA ASN A 146 -2.21 14.87 4.93
C ASN A 146 -1.29 13.96 4.12
N ASN A 147 -1.89 13.18 3.23
CA ASN A 147 -1.21 12.39 2.22
C ASN A 147 -1.09 13.14 0.89
N SER A 148 -0.14 12.73 0.06
CA SER A 148 0.06 13.27 -1.28
C SER A 148 0.51 12.18 -2.25
N VAL A 149 1.77 12.14 -2.60
CA VAL A 149 2.35 11.21 -3.60
C VAL A 149 3.30 10.19 -2.99
N GLN A 150 3.84 10.48 -1.81
CA GLN A 150 4.88 9.64 -1.20
C GLN A 150 4.27 8.42 -0.53
N PHE A 151 4.87 7.28 -0.77
CA PHE A 151 4.50 6.01 -0.17
C PHE A 151 5.68 5.38 0.56
N TYR A 152 5.38 4.47 1.46
CA TYR A 152 6.37 3.59 2.08
C TYR A 152 5.95 2.12 1.98
N ILE A 153 6.94 1.24 2.05
CA ILE A 153 6.74 -0.20 2.18
C ILE A 153 7.43 -0.64 3.47
N VAL A 154 6.68 -1.29 4.35
CA VAL A 154 7.18 -1.76 5.64
C VAL A 154 8.11 -2.96 5.45
N SER A 155 9.34 -2.85 5.95
CA SER A 155 10.35 -3.92 5.91
C SER A 155 10.61 -4.57 7.28
N ASN A 156 9.93 -4.11 8.33
CA ASN A 156 10.07 -4.66 9.67
C ASN A 156 9.35 -6.00 9.80
N LYS A 157 10.11 -7.07 10.01
CA LYS A 157 9.59 -8.43 10.23
C LYS A 157 9.22 -8.73 11.68
N THR A 158 9.60 -7.85 12.61
CA THR A 158 9.26 -8.03 14.01
C THR A 158 7.78 -7.71 14.22
N PRO A 159 6.97 -8.61 14.78
CA PRO A 159 5.59 -8.32 15.11
C PRO A 159 5.50 -7.08 16.01
N ALA A 160 4.56 -6.18 15.71
CA ALA A 160 4.31 -5.05 16.59
C ALA A 160 3.89 -5.55 17.97
N ASP A 161 4.56 -5.08 19.01
CA ASP A 161 4.13 -5.34 20.40
C ASP A 161 2.87 -4.51 20.68
N THR A 162 1.72 -5.13 20.41
CA THR A 162 0.42 -4.48 20.58
C THR A 162 0.05 -4.28 22.05
N SER A 163 0.77 -4.90 22.98
CA SER A 163 0.53 -4.72 24.43
C SER A 163 0.86 -3.30 24.91
N LYS A 164 1.67 -2.56 24.15
CA LYS A 164 2.07 -1.19 24.45
C LYS A 164 1.24 -0.12 23.72
N ILE A 165 0.30 -0.53 22.89
CA ILE A 165 -0.61 0.39 22.22
C ILE A 165 -1.80 0.59 23.15
N SER A 166 -1.82 1.67 23.93
CA SER A 166 -2.99 2.00 24.74
C SER A 166 -4.21 2.26 23.84
N ALA A 167 -5.38 1.79 24.27
CA ALA A 167 -6.66 2.02 23.56
C ALA A 167 -6.90 3.53 23.29
N GLU A 168 -6.43 4.40 24.17
CA GLU A 168 -6.50 5.86 24.03
C GLU A 168 -5.75 6.41 22.80
N ARG A 169 -4.62 5.79 22.39
CA ARG A 169 -3.89 6.21 21.18
C ARG A 169 -4.57 5.81 19.90
N VAL A 170 -5.41 4.79 19.94
CA VAL A 170 -6.22 4.37 18.79
C VAL A 170 -7.42 5.31 18.65
N GLN A 171 -8.03 5.71 19.79
CA GLN A 171 -9.17 6.61 19.83
C GLN A 171 -8.79 8.04 19.41
N ALA A 172 -7.68 8.56 19.91
CA ALA A 172 -7.23 9.95 19.64
C ALA A 172 -6.80 10.23 18.18
N LYS A 173 -6.86 9.24 17.29
CA LYS A 173 -6.64 9.41 15.85
C LYS A 173 -7.90 9.14 15.02
N ALA A 174 -9.00 8.78 15.66
CA ALA A 174 -10.30 8.54 15.02
C ALA A 174 -11.25 9.74 15.19
N ASP A 175 -10.92 10.69 16.06
CA ASP A 175 -11.58 11.99 16.27
C ASP A 175 -10.83 13.09 15.50
#